data_53eda4e44544ce647c479058c9b2933c
#
_entry.id   53eda4e44544ce647c479058c9b2933c
#
_cell.length_a   1.000
_cell.length_b   1.000
_cell.length_c   1.000
_cell.angle_alpha   90.00
_cell.angle_beta   90.00
_cell.angle_gamma   90.00
#
_symmetry.space_group_name_H-M   'P 1'
#
loop_
_entity.id
_entity.type
_entity.pdbx_description
1 polymer ?
#
loop_
_entity_poly.entity_id
_entity_poly.type
_entity_poly.pdbx_seq_one_letter_code
_entity_poly.pdbx_strand_id
1 'polypeptide(L)'
;WSPLLFRVMEGITGYLLPGGIFVIVILVLSVMHLNHLFIWMDPEVVEHDKIIKAKSGYLDSTFFLIRAVFYLSGWVIYRYVSRRLSIAQDNSKDNKNHVKNFKLSAAFLVFFLVTESMMSWDWIMSIDPHWFSTLFGWYVFASMVVSAVTTIALISIYLKSIGYLPNVNSNHLHL
;
A
#
# COMPACT_ATOMS: atom_id res chain seq x y z
N TRP A 1 0.96 12.59 17.00
CA TRP A 1 0.56 13.24 15.81
C TRP A 1 -0.84 13.77 15.86
N SER A 2 -0.94 14.92 15.40
CA SER A 2 -2.02 15.82 15.68
C SER A 2 -3.35 15.37 15.08
N PRO A 3 -4.44 15.43 15.86
CA PRO A 3 -5.79 15.31 15.32
C PRO A 3 -6.05 16.23 14.11
N LEU A 4 -5.30 17.34 14.01
CA LEU A 4 -5.40 18.32 12.91
C LEU A 4 -4.96 17.75 11.55
N LEU A 5 -4.00 16.80 11.52
CA LEU A 5 -3.49 16.20 10.29
C LEU A 5 -4.21 14.90 9.93
N PHE A 6 -5.05 14.36 10.81
CA PHE A 6 -5.75 13.10 10.58
C PHE A 6 -6.60 13.11 9.31
N ARG A 7 -7.29 14.22 9.03
CA ARG A 7 -8.10 14.37 7.81
C ARG A 7 -7.25 14.48 6.55
N VAL A 8 -6.06 15.04 6.64
CA VAL A 8 -5.10 15.07 5.52
C VAL A 8 -4.64 13.64 5.20
N MET A 9 -4.26 12.87 6.23
CA MET A 9 -3.88 11.46 6.08
C MET A 9 -5.02 10.63 5.46
N GLU A 10 -6.26 10.78 5.95
CA GLU A 10 -7.43 10.13 5.35
C GLU A 10 -7.63 10.54 3.88
N GLY A 11 -7.45 11.81 3.55
CA GLY A 11 -7.57 12.32 2.18
C GLY A 11 -6.58 11.64 1.23
N ILE A 12 -5.32 11.49 1.65
CA ILE A 12 -4.26 10.82 0.87
C ILE A 12 -4.64 9.38 0.56
N THR A 13 -5.29 8.66 1.49
CA THR A 13 -5.72 7.28 1.24
C THR A 13 -6.73 7.16 0.10
N GLY A 14 -7.32 8.28 -0.36
CA GLY A 14 -8.20 8.34 -1.52
C GLY A 14 -7.57 7.81 -2.80
N TYR A 15 -6.26 7.96 -2.94
CA TYR A 15 -5.50 7.46 -4.08
C TYR A 15 -5.45 5.92 -4.16
N LEU A 16 -5.67 5.21 -3.05
CA LEU A 16 -5.51 3.76 -2.99
C LEU A 16 -6.39 3.01 -4.02
N LEU A 17 -7.64 3.45 -4.22
CA LEU A 17 -8.53 2.80 -5.17
C LEU A 17 -8.09 3.00 -6.63
N PRO A 18 -7.93 4.23 -7.15
CA PRO A 18 -7.48 4.42 -8.52
C PRO A 18 -6.06 3.88 -8.74
N GLY A 19 -5.15 4.05 -7.78
CA GLY A 19 -3.81 3.49 -7.85
C GLY A 19 -3.80 1.96 -7.87
N GLY A 20 -4.63 1.32 -7.05
CA GLY A 20 -4.79 -0.13 -7.02
C GLY A 20 -5.34 -0.69 -8.33
N ILE A 21 -6.34 -0.02 -8.94
CA ILE A 21 -6.85 -0.39 -10.26
C ILE A 21 -5.74 -0.30 -11.31
N PHE A 22 -4.97 0.79 -11.29
CA PHE A 22 -3.86 0.99 -12.23
C PHE A 22 -2.80 -0.12 -12.10
N VAL A 23 -2.44 -0.50 -10.86
CA VAL A 23 -1.52 -1.62 -10.61
C VAL A 23 -2.09 -2.92 -11.14
N ILE A 24 -3.35 -3.26 -10.84
CA ILE A 24 -3.97 -4.49 -11.34
C ILE A 24 -3.96 -4.53 -12.87
N VAL A 25 -4.25 -3.41 -13.55
CA VAL A 25 -4.18 -3.35 -15.02
C VAL A 25 -2.78 -3.69 -15.52
N ILE A 26 -1.72 -3.12 -14.91
CA ILE A 26 -0.33 -3.45 -15.29
C ILE A 26 -0.05 -4.95 -15.09
N LEU A 27 -0.44 -5.52 -13.93
CA LEU A 27 -0.20 -6.93 -13.63
C LEU A 27 -0.95 -7.86 -14.58
N VAL A 28 -2.20 -7.53 -14.93
CA VAL A 28 -2.99 -8.29 -15.94
C VAL A 28 -2.33 -8.21 -17.32
N LEU A 29 -1.88 -7.03 -17.74
CA LEU A 29 -1.17 -6.87 -19.02
C LEU A 29 0.13 -7.70 -19.04
N SER A 30 0.81 -7.84 -17.92
CA SER A 30 2.00 -8.70 -17.80
C SER A 30 1.64 -10.18 -17.95
N VAL A 31 0.58 -10.65 -17.30
CA VAL A 31 0.10 -12.04 -17.41
C VAL A 31 -0.41 -12.35 -18.83
N MET A 32 -0.95 -11.35 -19.53
CA MET A 32 -1.37 -11.49 -20.94
C MET A 32 -0.20 -11.40 -21.94
N HIS A 33 1.04 -11.31 -21.46
CA HIS A 33 2.26 -11.14 -22.26
C HIS A 33 2.25 -9.88 -23.15
N LEU A 34 1.48 -8.84 -22.78
CA LEU A 34 1.44 -7.56 -23.49
C LEU A 34 2.54 -6.60 -23.03
N ASN A 35 3.22 -6.93 -21.95
CA ASN A 35 4.48 -6.33 -21.52
C ASN A 35 5.43 -7.41 -21.00
N HIS A 36 6.73 -7.12 -20.98
CA HIS A 36 7.78 -8.04 -20.53
C HIS A 36 8.38 -7.62 -19.19
N LEU A 37 7.54 -7.09 -18.27
CA LEU A 37 8.01 -6.63 -16.97
C LEU A 37 8.52 -7.77 -16.10
N PHE A 38 7.87 -8.94 -16.16
CA PHE A 38 8.21 -10.10 -15.36
C PHE A 38 8.71 -11.24 -16.27
N ILE A 39 10.03 -11.40 -16.36
CA ILE A 39 10.68 -12.39 -17.23
C ILE A 39 10.30 -13.85 -16.87
N TRP A 40 9.95 -14.11 -15.61
CA TRP A 40 9.51 -15.43 -15.15
C TRP A 40 8.10 -15.84 -15.64
N MET A 41 7.36 -14.93 -16.26
CA MET A 41 6.09 -15.25 -16.93
C MET A 41 6.28 -15.79 -18.35
N ASP A 42 7.48 -15.65 -18.94
CA ASP A 42 7.79 -16.15 -20.26
C ASP A 42 8.08 -17.66 -20.22
N PRO A 43 7.28 -18.51 -20.92
CA PRO A 43 7.48 -19.97 -20.91
C PRO A 43 8.85 -20.41 -21.41
N GLU A 44 9.41 -19.71 -22.42
CA GLU A 44 10.73 -20.04 -22.96
C GLU A 44 11.82 -19.82 -21.94
N VAL A 45 11.74 -18.73 -21.18
CA VAL A 45 12.71 -18.44 -20.10
C VAL A 45 12.59 -19.47 -18.96
N VAL A 46 11.36 -19.80 -18.56
CA VAL A 46 11.10 -20.78 -17.47
C VAL A 46 11.65 -22.15 -17.81
N GLU A 47 11.57 -22.59 -19.07
CA GLU A 47 12.05 -23.89 -19.50
C GLU A 47 13.58 -24.02 -19.42
N HIS A 48 14.30 -22.96 -19.76
CA HIS A 48 15.76 -22.96 -19.84
C HIS A 48 16.45 -22.50 -18.55
N ASP A 49 15.75 -21.80 -17.65
CA ASP A 49 16.31 -21.27 -16.41
C ASP A 49 15.98 -22.14 -15.19
N LYS A 50 16.99 -22.83 -14.67
CA LYS A 50 16.85 -23.73 -13.51
C LYS A 50 16.42 -22.99 -12.23
N ILE A 51 16.80 -21.73 -12.05
CA ILE A 51 16.49 -20.93 -10.85
C ILE A 51 15.02 -20.53 -10.89
N ILE A 52 14.55 -20.02 -12.03
CA ILE A 52 13.14 -19.64 -12.22
C ILE A 52 12.24 -20.88 -12.11
N LYS A 53 12.64 -21.98 -12.73
CA LYS A 53 11.92 -23.26 -12.64
C LYS A 53 11.80 -23.77 -11.21
N ALA A 54 12.84 -23.63 -10.39
CA ALA A 54 12.78 -24.00 -8.98
C ALA A 54 11.82 -23.12 -8.15
N LYS A 55 11.54 -21.90 -8.60
CA LYS A 55 10.61 -20.94 -7.96
C LYS A 55 9.20 -21.02 -8.53
N SER A 56 8.91 -21.84 -9.53
CA SER A 56 7.61 -21.87 -10.24
C SER A 56 6.41 -22.16 -9.32
N GLY A 57 6.61 -22.82 -8.18
CA GLY A 57 5.53 -23.01 -7.20
C GLY A 57 5.04 -21.72 -6.53
N TYR A 58 5.88 -20.70 -6.45
CA TYR A 58 5.54 -19.36 -5.93
C TYR A 58 5.31 -18.36 -7.06
N LEU A 59 6.16 -18.38 -8.10
CA LEU A 59 6.10 -17.52 -9.28
C LEU A 59 5.19 -18.17 -10.33
N ASP A 60 3.90 -18.30 -10.00
CA ASP A 60 2.82 -18.74 -10.88
C ASP A 60 1.91 -17.55 -11.17
N SER A 61 1.57 -17.33 -12.45
CA SER A 61 0.81 -16.15 -12.90
C SER A 61 -0.58 -16.05 -12.25
N THR A 62 -1.27 -17.17 -12.08
CA THR A 62 -2.59 -17.22 -11.45
C THR A 62 -2.49 -16.91 -9.96
N PHE A 63 -1.57 -17.57 -9.27
CA PHE A 63 -1.36 -17.38 -7.84
C PHE A 63 -0.85 -15.96 -7.54
N PHE A 64 -0.02 -15.39 -8.39
CA PHE A 64 0.46 -14.01 -8.33
C PHE A 64 -0.71 -12.99 -8.38
N LEU A 65 -1.64 -13.14 -9.34
CA LEU A 65 -2.82 -12.26 -9.43
C LEU A 65 -3.76 -12.43 -8.22
N ILE A 66 -3.97 -13.66 -7.75
CA ILE A 66 -4.79 -13.91 -6.54
C ILE A 66 -4.20 -13.18 -5.33
N ARG A 67 -2.89 -13.27 -5.13
CA ARG A 67 -2.19 -12.54 -4.04
C ARG A 67 -2.35 -11.03 -4.20
N ALA A 68 -2.16 -10.50 -5.41
CA ALA A 68 -2.31 -9.06 -5.68
C ALA A 68 -3.72 -8.55 -5.35
N VAL A 69 -4.76 -9.27 -5.77
CA VAL A 69 -6.16 -8.95 -5.45
C VAL A 69 -6.40 -9.05 -3.94
N PHE A 70 -5.83 -10.05 -3.27
CA PHE A 70 -5.95 -10.23 -1.82
C PHE A 70 -5.36 -9.04 -1.05
N TYR A 71 -4.15 -8.59 -1.41
CA TYR A 71 -3.51 -7.44 -0.75
C TYR A 71 -4.34 -6.17 -0.94
N LEU A 72 -4.65 -5.83 -2.19
CA LEU A 72 -5.37 -4.61 -2.51
C LEU A 72 -6.79 -4.60 -1.94
N SER A 73 -7.50 -5.72 -1.99
CA SER A 73 -8.84 -5.80 -1.41
C SER A 73 -8.82 -5.58 0.10
N GLY A 74 -7.89 -6.19 0.82
CA GLY A 74 -7.73 -5.99 2.25
C GLY A 74 -7.44 -4.53 2.61
N TRP A 75 -6.55 -3.87 1.86
CA TRP A 75 -6.20 -2.45 2.07
C TRP A 75 -7.37 -1.52 1.74
N VAL A 76 -8.10 -1.78 0.66
CA VAL A 76 -9.28 -0.99 0.26
C VAL A 76 -10.42 -1.16 1.26
N ILE A 77 -10.70 -2.39 1.72
CA ILE A 77 -11.73 -2.67 2.74
C ILE A 77 -11.39 -1.92 4.03
N TYR A 78 -10.15 -2.04 4.52
CA TYR A 78 -9.71 -1.29 5.70
C TYR A 78 -9.95 0.21 5.54
N ARG A 79 -9.47 0.81 4.44
CA ARG A 79 -9.68 2.23 4.14
C ARG A 79 -11.16 2.60 4.20
N TYR A 80 -12.03 1.82 3.55
CA TYR A 80 -13.46 2.08 3.50
C TYR A 80 -14.10 2.05 4.89
N VAL A 81 -13.81 1.01 5.67
CA VAL A 81 -14.36 0.86 7.03
C VAL A 81 -13.81 1.93 7.98
N SER A 82 -12.51 2.18 7.96
CA SER A 82 -11.86 3.21 8.77
C SER A 82 -12.44 4.60 8.47
N ARG A 83 -12.58 4.95 7.19
CA ARG A 83 -13.18 6.21 6.77
C ARG A 83 -14.63 6.36 7.23
N ARG A 84 -15.41 5.29 7.13
CA ARG A 84 -16.80 5.27 7.59
C ARG A 84 -16.91 5.50 9.10
N LEU A 85 -16.04 4.84 9.88
CA LEU A 85 -15.99 5.03 11.34
C LEU A 85 -15.55 6.45 11.71
N SER A 86 -14.59 7.00 10.98
CA SER A 86 -14.09 8.36 11.19
C SER A 86 -15.20 9.41 10.95
N ILE A 87 -15.95 9.31 9.84
CA ILE A 87 -17.08 10.21 9.56
C ILE A 87 -18.19 10.03 10.58
N ALA A 88 -18.51 8.79 10.97
CA ALA A 88 -19.51 8.53 12.00
C ALA A 88 -19.13 9.12 13.36
N GLN A 89 -17.84 9.22 13.66
CA GLN A 89 -17.36 9.84 14.90
C GLN A 89 -17.63 11.34 14.95
N ASP A 90 -17.60 12.07 13.82
CA ASP A 90 -17.86 13.51 13.78
C ASP A 90 -19.29 13.87 14.26
N ASN A 91 -20.24 12.95 14.06
CA ASN A 91 -21.65 13.13 14.47
C ASN A 91 -21.96 12.45 15.82
N SER A 92 -20.96 11.87 16.48
CA SER A 92 -21.14 11.13 17.74
C SER A 92 -20.64 11.94 18.94
N LYS A 93 -21.39 11.92 20.03
CA LYS A 93 -20.96 12.53 21.30
C LYS A 93 -20.09 11.59 22.14
N ASP A 94 -20.04 10.30 21.81
CA ASP A 94 -19.24 9.28 22.48
C ASP A 94 -18.00 8.90 21.65
N ASN A 95 -17.03 8.23 22.27
CA ASN A 95 -15.79 7.81 21.62
C ASN A 95 -15.85 6.38 21.04
N LYS A 96 -17.02 5.76 20.94
CA LYS A 96 -17.14 4.35 20.53
C LYS A 96 -16.59 4.09 19.12
N ASN A 97 -16.86 4.97 18.16
CA ASN A 97 -16.38 4.82 16.78
C ASN A 97 -14.86 5.02 16.71
N HIS A 98 -14.32 5.96 17.48
CA HIS A 98 -12.88 6.16 17.59
C HIS A 98 -12.18 4.92 18.15
N VAL A 99 -12.69 4.34 19.25
CA VAL A 99 -12.13 3.11 19.82
C VAL A 99 -12.22 1.93 18.87
N LYS A 100 -13.33 1.79 18.13
CA LYS A 100 -13.46 0.75 17.09
C LYS A 100 -12.43 0.94 15.99
N ASN A 101 -12.27 2.17 15.50
CA ASN A 101 -11.29 2.49 14.47
C ASN A 101 -9.85 2.22 14.94
N PHE A 102 -9.53 2.56 16.18
CA PHE A 102 -8.22 2.25 16.78
C PHE A 102 -7.93 0.74 16.80
N LYS A 103 -8.89 -0.07 17.26
CA LYS A 103 -8.74 -1.54 17.28
C LYS A 103 -8.60 -2.11 15.86
N LEU A 104 -9.39 -1.61 14.92
CA LEU A 104 -9.31 -1.99 13.51
C LEU A 104 -7.94 -1.63 12.91
N SER A 105 -7.42 -0.45 13.22
CA SER A 105 -6.11 0.00 12.74
C SER A 105 -4.98 -0.86 13.31
N ALA A 106 -5.07 -1.27 14.57
CA ALA A 106 -4.09 -2.18 15.17
C ALA A 106 -4.08 -3.56 14.49
N ALA A 107 -5.26 -4.12 14.21
CA ALA A 107 -5.38 -5.39 13.47
C ALA A 107 -4.88 -5.24 12.03
N PHE A 108 -5.24 -4.13 11.38
CA PHE A 108 -4.79 -3.84 10.02
C PHE A 108 -3.27 -3.68 9.94
N LEU A 109 -2.62 -3.09 10.94
CA LEU A 109 -1.16 -2.94 10.95
C LEU A 109 -0.45 -4.30 10.83
N VAL A 110 -0.93 -5.32 11.55
CA VAL A 110 -0.39 -6.69 11.45
C VAL A 110 -0.60 -7.26 10.05
N PHE A 111 -1.82 -7.13 9.52
CA PHE A 111 -2.13 -7.56 8.15
C PHE A 111 -1.27 -6.83 7.11
N PHE A 112 -1.12 -5.50 7.28
CA PHE A 112 -0.35 -4.66 6.36
C PHE A 112 1.13 -5.05 6.35
N LEU A 113 1.78 -5.24 7.50
CA LEU A 113 3.20 -5.61 7.56
C LEU A 113 3.49 -6.93 6.82
N VAL A 114 2.60 -7.92 6.94
CA VAL A 114 2.75 -9.18 6.22
C VAL A 114 2.51 -8.98 4.73
N THR A 115 1.41 -8.35 4.35
CA THR A 115 1.04 -8.20 2.94
C THR A 115 1.94 -7.21 2.19
N GLU A 116 2.47 -6.20 2.87
CA GLU A 116 3.44 -5.26 2.29
C GLU A 116 4.77 -5.98 1.96
N SER A 117 5.28 -6.78 2.90
CA SER A 117 6.50 -7.55 2.64
C SER A 117 6.32 -8.52 1.46
N MET A 118 5.19 -9.25 1.43
CA MET A 118 4.88 -10.14 0.30
C MET A 118 4.69 -9.36 -1.01
N MET A 119 4.01 -8.22 -0.98
CA MET A 119 3.83 -7.33 -2.12
C MET A 119 5.19 -6.85 -2.68
N SER A 120 6.11 -6.48 -1.80
CA SER A 120 7.45 -6.04 -2.21
C SER A 120 8.22 -7.15 -2.94
N TRP A 121 8.06 -8.41 -2.52
CA TRP A 121 8.64 -9.55 -3.20
C TRP A 121 7.94 -9.86 -4.53
N ASP A 122 6.61 -9.78 -4.56
CA ASP A 122 5.82 -10.09 -5.74
C ASP A 122 5.98 -9.04 -6.85
N TRP A 123 5.88 -7.75 -6.51
CA TRP A 123 5.75 -6.70 -7.52
C TRP A 123 7.07 -6.01 -7.87
N ILE A 124 8.06 -6.06 -6.97
CA ILE A 124 9.33 -5.36 -7.17
C ILE A 124 10.47 -6.38 -7.29
N MET A 125 10.67 -7.21 -6.28
CA MET A 125 11.81 -8.14 -6.29
C MET A 125 11.70 -9.20 -7.39
N SER A 126 10.50 -9.65 -7.75
CA SER A 126 10.28 -10.66 -8.78
C SER A 126 10.55 -10.17 -10.21
N ILE A 127 10.76 -8.87 -10.41
CA ILE A 127 11.21 -8.31 -11.70
C ILE A 127 12.57 -8.91 -12.09
N ASP A 128 13.47 -9.11 -11.11
CA ASP A 128 14.70 -9.90 -11.27
C ASP A 128 14.65 -11.15 -10.39
N PRO A 129 14.16 -12.29 -10.90
CA PRO A 129 14.00 -13.52 -10.12
C PRO A 129 15.31 -14.18 -9.69
N HIS A 130 16.46 -13.77 -10.24
CA HIS A 130 17.77 -14.26 -9.84
C HIS A 130 18.27 -13.61 -8.56
N TRP A 131 17.85 -12.38 -8.32
CA TRP A 131 18.17 -11.65 -7.10
C TRP A 131 17.16 -11.95 -5.97
N PHE A 132 17.63 -12.00 -4.74
CA PHE A 132 16.76 -12.08 -3.57
C PHE A 132 17.40 -11.42 -2.35
N SER A 133 16.55 -10.88 -1.47
CA SER A 133 16.95 -10.35 -0.17
C SER A 133 15.79 -10.49 0.83
N THR A 134 16.07 -11.08 1.98
CA THR A 134 15.09 -11.21 3.06
C THR A 134 14.74 -9.86 3.70
N LEU A 135 15.66 -8.89 3.66
CA LEU A 135 15.46 -7.55 4.20
C LEU A 135 14.76 -6.58 3.22
N PHE A 136 14.48 -7.03 2.00
CA PHE A 136 13.93 -6.15 0.97
C PHE A 136 12.55 -5.57 1.35
N GLY A 137 11.67 -6.36 1.98
CA GLY A 137 10.39 -5.87 2.51
C GLY A 137 10.57 -4.71 3.48
N TRP A 138 11.51 -4.82 4.42
CA TRP A 138 11.82 -3.73 5.35
C TRP A 138 12.36 -2.47 4.67
N TYR A 139 13.16 -2.64 3.62
CA TYR A 139 13.65 -1.52 2.82
C TYR A 139 12.51 -0.79 2.12
N VAL A 140 11.61 -1.53 1.47
CA VAL A 140 10.42 -0.98 0.82
C VAL A 140 9.51 -0.30 1.84
N PHE A 141 9.25 -0.95 2.98
CA PHE A 141 8.46 -0.37 4.08
C PHE A 141 9.04 0.96 4.57
N ALA A 142 10.34 1.02 4.83
CA ALA A 142 11.00 2.27 5.26
C ALA A 142 10.85 3.38 4.19
N SER A 143 11.01 3.04 2.92
CA SER A 143 10.82 3.96 1.80
C SER A 143 9.38 4.49 1.71
N MET A 144 8.39 3.61 1.92
CA MET A 144 6.98 3.97 1.98
C MET A 144 6.68 4.91 3.15
N VAL A 145 7.24 4.64 4.34
CA VAL A 145 7.05 5.50 5.52
C VAL A 145 7.61 6.90 5.26
N VAL A 146 8.84 7.00 4.75
CA VAL A 146 9.45 8.31 4.41
C VAL A 146 8.61 9.05 3.37
N SER A 147 8.18 8.36 2.31
CA SER A 147 7.33 8.95 1.26
C SER A 147 5.99 9.43 1.82
N ALA A 148 5.35 8.64 2.69
CA ALA A 148 4.08 8.99 3.31
C ALA A 148 4.21 10.23 4.20
N VAL A 149 5.22 10.28 5.07
CA VAL A 149 5.49 11.41 5.97
C VAL A 149 5.76 12.67 5.16
N THR A 150 6.61 12.59 4.12
CA THR A 150 6.92 13.72 3.24
C THR A 150 5.66 14.21 2.51
N THR A 151 4.83 13.31 2.01
CA THR A 151 3.58 13.66 1.31
C THR A 151 2.60 14.34 2.25
N ILE A 152 2.44 13.85 3.50
CA ILE A 152 1.60 14.47 4.52
C ILE A 152 2.09 15.89 4.81
N ALA A 153 3.40 16.08 4.99
CA ALA A 153 3.98 17.39 5.25
C ALA A 153 3.74 18.37 4.09
N LEU A 154 4.04 17.95 2.85
CA LEU A 154 3.85 18.78 1.65
C LEU A 154 2.39 19.21 1.46
N ILE A 155 1.44 18.27 1.56
CA ILE A 155 0.02 18.58 1.42
C ILE A 155 -0.45 19.49 2.57
N SER A 156 0.04 19.27 3.80
CA SER A 156 -0.33 20.11 4.94
C SER A 156 0.19 21.54 4.79
N ILE A 157 1.42 21.72 4.29
CA ILE A 157 1.99 23.04 3.98
C ILE A 157 1.17 23.74 2.90
N TYR A 158 0.83 23.00 1.82
CA TYR A 158 0.01 23.54 0.74
C TYR A 158 -1.37 23.96 1.23
N LEU A 159 -2.08 23.09 1.97
CA LEU A 159 -3.41 23.42 2.52
C LEU A 159 -3.37 24.59 3.50
N LYS A 160 -2.29 24.72 4.28
CA LYS A 160 -2.06 25.86 5.15
C LYS A 160 -1.89 27.16 4.34
N SER A 161 -1.10 27.12 3.25
CA SER A 161 -0.84 28.31 2.42
C SER A 161 -2.11 28.88 1.76
N ILE A 162 -3.09 28.02 1.47
CA ILE A 162 -4.40 28.42 0.89
C ILE A 162 -5.51 28.62 1.97
N GLY A 163 -5.15 28.60 3.27
CA GLY A 163 -6.04 28.96 4.37
C GLY A 163 -6.95 27.86 4.93
N TYR A 164 -6.85 26.62 4.44
CA TYR A 164 -7.68 25.51 4.92
C TYR A 164 -7.25 24.94 6.29
N LEU A 165 -6.01 25.15 6.71
CA LEU A 165 -5.47 24.66 7.99
C LEU A 165 -4.92 25.80 8.86
N PRO A 166 -5.76 26.75 9.33
CA PRO A 166 -5.28 27.92 10.07
C PRO A 166 -4.61 27.55 11.41
N ASN A 167 -5.01 26.44 12.03
CA ASN A 167 -4.53 25.99 13.34
C ASN A 167 -3.22 25.17 13.26
N VAL A 168 -2.74 24.85 12.05
CA VAL A 168 -1.45 24.13 11.89
C VAL A 168 -0.31 25.12 11.96
N ASN A 169 0.60 24.92 12.93
CA ASN A 169 1.84 25.68 13.08
C ASN A 169 3.06 24.85 12.66
N SER A 170 4.26 25.46 12.68
CA SER A 170 5.50 24.78 12.33
C SER A 170 5.78 23.54 13.18
N ASN A 171 5.40 23.55 14.47
CA ASN A 171 5.62 22.41 15.37
C ASN A 171 4.82 21.16 14.97
N HIS A 172 3.72 21.30 14.25
CA HIS A 172 2.94 20.17 13.71
C HIS A 172 3.57 19.57 12.45
N LEU A 173 4.53 20.26 11.83
CA LEU A 173 5.22 19.85 10.61
C LEU A 173 6.63 19.29 10.88
N HIS A 174 7.10 19.35 12.11
CA HIS A 174 8.31 18.64 12.55
C HIS A 174 7.98 17.16 12.73
N LEU A 175 8.29 16.38 11.71
CA LEU A 175 8.02 14.95 11.61
C LEU A 175 9.30 14.15 11.73
#